data_1f03785551051bc0919268d1db02fa4a
#
_entry.id   1f03785551051bc0919268d1db02fa4a
#
_cell.length_a   1.000
_cell.length_b   1.000
_cell.length_c   1.000
_cell.angle_alpha   90.00
_cell.angle_beta   90.00
_cell.angle_gamma   90.00
#
_symmetry.space_group_name_H-M   'P 1'
#
loop_
_entity.id
_entity.type
_entity.pdbx_description
1 polymer ?
#
loop_
_entity_poly.entity_id
_entity_poly.type
_entity_poly.pdbx_seq_one_letter_code
_entity_poly.pdbx_strand_id
1 'polypeptide(L)'
;LCPNVAILDPTLVTGLPRHITIGTGMDALTHAIESVVNPSGNPITVGLGLQAVRMIRDSLPRVVADGSDLCARQDMLVASTLGGLALGPGLGMAHCYAHTIGMLLGVHHGTGCGIALPAAMRFNREHASARLAEVARAMGVETAGMSGVEAADAAADAVEALMKAIGHPTRISEIVTQERILENFEQIVAGTMSDERTGDQLRLEHLP
;
A
#
# COMPACT_ATOMS: atom_id res chain seq x y z
N LEU A 1 -19.10 1.78 7.81
CA LEU A 1 -20.34 1.75 6.99
C LEU A 1 -20.05 1.00 5.69
N CYS A 2 -20.72 -0.13 5.46
CA CYS A 2 -20.67 -0.84 4.18
C CYS A 2 -21.97 -0.56 3.41
N PRO A 3 -21.90 -0.19 2.12
CA PRO A 3 -23.08 -0.04 1.29
C PRO A 3 -23.68 -1.40 0.98
N ASN A 4 -25.00 -1.45 0.79
CA ASN A 4 -25.69 -2.68 0.33
C ASN A 4 -25.40 -2.99 -1.15
N VAL A 5 -25.10 -1.95 -1.92
CA VAL A 5 -24.76 -2.04 -3.36
C VAL A 5 -23.68 -1.00 -3.67
N ALA A 6 -22.65 -1.39 -4.40
CA ALA A 6 -21.63 -0.51 -4.96
C ALA A 6 -21.63 -0.66 -6.49
N ILE A 7 -21.74 0.45 -7.22
CA ILE A 7 -21.66 0.49 -8.68
C ILE A 7 -20.27 0.99 -9.07
N LEU A 8 -19.50 0.16 -9.75
CA LEU A 8 -18.15 0.47 -10.20
C LEU A 8 -18.19 0.86 -11.68
N ASP A 9 -18.34 2.15 -11.95
CA ASP A 9 -18.41 2.69 -13.31
C ASP A 9 -17.06 3.35 -13.68
N PRO A 10 -16.26 2.76 -14.58
CA PRO A 10 -14.96 3.28 -14.96
C PRO A 10 -15.04 4.62 -15.70
N THR A 11 -16.19 4.97 -16.29
CA THR A 11 -16.35 6.23 -17.02
C THR A 11 -16.29 7.45 -16.10
N LEU A 12 -16.67 7.29 -14.82
CA LEU A 12 -16.66 8.37 -13.83
C LEU A 12 -15.25 8.76 -13.37
N VAL A 13 -14.25 7.95 -13.64
CA VAL A 13 -12.86 8.16 -13.18
C VAL A 13 -11.87 8.44 -14.32
N THR A 14 -12.32 8.52 -15.57
CA THR A 14 -11.47 8.85 -16.75
C THR A 14 -10.85 10.24 -16.67
N GLY A 15 -11.54 11.20 -16.03
CA GLY A 15 -11.06 12.57 -15.84
C GLY A 15 -10.10 12.77 -14.66
N LEU A 16 -9.74 11.74 -13.91
CA LEU A 16 -8.82 11.88 -12.78
C LEU A 16 -7.42 12.30 -13.25
N PRO A 17 -6.83 13.36 -12.65
CA PRO A 17 -5.45 13.75 -12.92
C PRO A 17 -4.48 12.59 -12.66
N ARG A 18 -3.39 12.54 -13.45
CA ARG A 18 -2.39 11.47 -13.35
C ARG A 18 -1.86 11.26 -11.94
N HIS A 19 -1.53 12.33 -11.22
CA HIS A 19 -1.00 12.23 -9.85
C HIS A 19 -2.01 11.66 -8.85
N ILE A 20 -3.31 11.96 -9.03
CA ILE A 20 -4.38 11.37 -8.22
C ILE A 20 -4.54 9.88 -8.54
N THR A 21 -4.53 9.52 -9.84
CA THR A 21 -4.57 8.11 -10.26
C THR A 21 -3.42 7.30 -9.63
N ILE A 22 -2.20 7.85 -9.64
CA ILE A 22 -1.02 7.22 -9.04
C ILE A 22 -1.22 7.07 -7.51
N GLY A 23 -1.55 8.16 -6.83
CA GLY A 23 -1.69 8.15 -5.37
C GLY A 23 -2.79 7.20 -4.89
N THR A 24 -3.99 7.27 -5.47
CA THR A 24 -5.10 6.39 -5.10
C THR A 24 -4.84 4.93 -5.47
N GLY A 25 -4.11 4.68 -6.56
CA GLY A 25 -3.68 3.33 -6.93
C GLY A 25 -2.68 2.74 -5.94
N MET A 26 -1.73 3.53 -5.45
CA MET A 26 -0.79 3.12 -4.40
C MET A 26 -1.48 2.93 -3.05
N ASP A 27 -2.51 3.73 -2.75
CA ASP A 27 -3.36 3.52 -1.58
C ASP A 27 -4.06 2.17 -1.62
N ALA A 28 -4.70 1.84 -2.75
CA ALA A 28 -5.34 0.54 -2.96
C ALA A 28 -4.35 -0.63 -2.84
N LEU A 29 -3.11 -0.47 -3.33
CA LEU A 29 -2.04 -1.47 -3.16
C LEU A 29 -1.65 -1.62 -1.69
N THR A 30 -1.57 -0.51 -0.96
CA THR A 30 -1.25 -0.53 0.47
C THR A 30 -2.33 -1.24 1.27
N HIS A 31 -3.61 -0.94 1.03
CA HIS A 31 -4.74 -1.69 1.61
C HIS A 31 -4.61 -3.19 1.37
N ALA A 32 -4.35 -3.58 0.12
CA ALA A 32 -4.23 -4.99 -0.27
C ALA A 32 -3.07 -5.69 0.45
N ILE A 33 -1.88 -5.09 0.47
CA ILE A 33 -0.70 -5.69 1.08
C ILE A 33 -0.83 -5.72 2.60
N GLU A 34 -1.25 -4.62 3.24
CA GLU A 34 -1.42 -4.59 4.70
C GLU A 34 -2.48 -5.58 5.18
N SER A 35 -3.56 -5.79 4.41
CA SER A 35 -4.54 -6.83 4.75
C SER A 35 -3.98 -8.26 4.67
N VAL A 36 -3.08 -8.52 3.71
CA VAL A 36 -2.41 -9.83 3.58
C VAL A 36 -1.48 -10.10 4.75
N VAL A 37 -0.73 -9.10 5.20
CA VAL A 37 0.25 -9.26 6.30
C VAL A 37 -0.37 -9.10 7.69
N ASN A 38 -1.62 -8.68 7.78
CA ASN A 38 -2.32 -8.52 9.05
C ASN A 38 -2.41 -9.88 9.80
N PRO A 39 -2.00 -9.96 11.08
CA PRO A 39 -2.07 -11.20 11.87
C PRO A 39 -3.48 -11.76 12.01
N SER A 40 -4.49 -10.89 12.04
CA SER A 40 -5.89 -11.29 12.11
C SER A 40 -6.49 -11.67 10.75
N GLY A 41 -5.67 -11.68 9.68
CA GLY A 41 -6.08 -12.04 8.34
C GLY A 41 -6.46 -13.53 8.24
N ASN A 42 -7.62 -13.79 7.64
CA ASN A 42 -8.12 -15.14 7.37
C ASN A 42 -7.94 -15.49 5.87
N PRO A 43 -8.13 -16.76 5.46
CA PRO A 43 -7.93 -17.16 4.07
C PRO A 43 -8.75 -16.36 3.04
N ILE A 44 -9.92 -15.82 3.42
CA ILE A 44 -10.77 -15.01 2.54
C ILE A 44 -10.12 -13.64 2.32
N THR A 45 -9.79 -12.93 3.40
CA THR A 45 -9.19 -11.59 3.32
C THR A 45 -7.82 -11.64 2.63
N VAL A 46 -7.00 -12.65 2.93
CA VAL A 46 -5.71 -12.87 2.25
C VAL A 46 -5.90 -13.12 0.76
N GLY A 47 -6.86 -13.98 0.39
CA GLY A 47 -7.15 -14.25 -1.03
C GLY A 47 -7.61 -13.01 -1.79
N LEU A 48 -8.48 -12.18 -1.19
CA LEU A 48 -8.93 -10.91 -1.76
C LEU A 48 -7.76 -9.92 -1.91
N GLY A 49 -6.93 -9.77 -0.87
CA GLY A 49 -5.75 -8.89 -0.90
C GLY A 49 -4.75 -9.31 -1.98
N LEU A 50 -4.40 -10.59 -2.08
CA LEU A 50 -3.49 -11.10 -3.11
C LEU A 50 -4.05 -10.91 -4.53
N GLN A 51 -5.36 -11.07 -4.71
CA GLN A 51 -5.98 -10.80 -6.00
C GLN A 51 -5.93 -9.31 -6.35
N ALA A 52 -6.19 -8.42 -5.37
CA ALA A 52 -6.05 -6.99 -5.56
C ALA A 52 -4.61 -6.59 -5.95
N VAL A 53 -3.59 -7.17 -5.29
CA VAL A 53 -2.17 -6.94 -5.63
C VAL A 53 -1.88 -7.28 -7.09
N ARG A 54 -2.34 -8.45 -7.59
CA ARG A 54 -2.13 -8.85 -9.00
C ARG A 54 -2.77 -7.86 -9.96
N MET A 55 -4.03 -7.50 -9.70
CA MET A 55 -4.77 -6.58 -10.56
C MET A 55 -4.12 -5.19 -10.60
N ILE A 56 -3.68 -4.66 -9.45
CA ILE A 56 -3.03 -3.36 -9.37
C ILE A 56 -1.67 -3.38 -10.10
N ARG A 57 -0.86 -4.42 -9.89
CA ARG A 57 0.41 -4.60 -10.60
C ARG A 57 0.23 -4.50 -12.12
N ASP A 58 -0.81 -5.15 -12.65
CA ASP A 58 -1.03 -5.22 -14.10
C ASP A 58 -1.73 -3.97 -14.65
N SER A 59 -2.65 -3.37 -13.90
CA SER A 59 -3.54 -2.32 -14.42
C SER A 59 -3.11 -0.91 -14.03
N LEU A 60 -2.42 -0.70 -12.90
CA LEU A 60 -1.99 0.65 -12.50
C LEU A 60 -1.02 1.29 -13.49
N PRO A 61 0.01 0.60 -14.01
CA PRO A 61 0.88 1.19 -15.04
C PRO A 61 0.11 1.56 -16.33
N ARG A 62 -0.87 0.74 -16.73
CA ARG A 62 -1.69 0.99 -17.91
C ARG A 62 -2.55 2.25 -17.75
N VAL A 63 -3.27 2.37 -16.65
CA VAL A 63 -4.14 3.53 -16.39
C VAL A 63 -3.34 4.82 -16.17
N VAL A 64 -2.10 4.72 -15.68
CA VAL A 64 -1.18 5.86 -15.54
C VAL A 64 -0.62 6.30 -16.91
N ALA A 65 -0.39 5.36 -17.83
CA ALA A 65 0.03 5.64 -19.19
C ALA A 65 -1.11 6.20 -20.05
N ASP A 66 -2.31 5.63 -19.93
CA ASP A 66 -3.52 6.07 -20.61
C ASP A 66 -4.72 6.08 -19.65
N GLY A 67 -5.07 7.28 -19.17
CA GLY A 67 -6.20 7.49 -18.27
C GLY A 67 -7.57 7.18 -18.88
N SER A 68 -7.65 7.01 -20.19
CA SER A 68 -8.88 6.64 -20.92
C SER A 68 -9.07 5.14 -21.12
N ASP A 69 -8.09 4.30 -20.72
CA ASP A 69 -8.20 2.83 -20.76
C ASP A 69 -9.28 2.36 -19.75
N LEU A 70 -10.51 2.22 -20.25
CA LEU A 70 -11.67 1.82 -19.43
C LEU A 70 -11.50 0.43 -18.81
N CYS A 71 -10.80 -0.49 -19.50
CA CYS A 71 -10.55 -1.82 -18.94
C CYS A 71 -9.60 -1.71 -17.72
N ALA A 72 -8.50 -0.98 -17.84
CA ALA A 72 -7.59 -0.76 -16.72
C ALA A 72 -8.26 0.04 -15.58
N ARG A 73 -9.11 1.03 -15.90
CA ARG A 73 -9.93 1.73 -14.88
C ARG A 73 -10.85 0.80 -14.14
N GLN A 74 -11.58 -0.07 -14.87
CA GLN A 74 -12.46 -1.07 -14.26
C GLN A 74 -11.70 -2.01 -13.35
N ASP A 75 -10.56 -2.53 -13.80
CA ASP A 75 -9.72 -3.41 -13.00
C ASP A 75 -9.25 -2.71 -11.70
N MET A 76 -8.84 -1.43 -11.79
CA MET A 76 -8.42 -0.66 -10.62
C MET A 76 -9.58 -0.41 -9.63
N LEU A 77 -10.80 -0.14 -10.10
CA LEU A 77 -11.98 -0.01 -9.23
C LEU A 77 -12.30 -1.33 -8.51
N VAL A 78 -12.24 -2.45 -9.24
CA VAL A 78 -12.43 -3.79 -8.65
C VAL A 78 -11.32 -4.09 -7.65
N ALA A 79 -10.06 -3.86 -8.00
CA ALA A 79 -8.93 -4.10 -7.11
C ALA A 79 -9.00 -3.26 -5.82
N SER A 80 -9.35 -1.99 -5.93
CA SER A 80 -9.59 -1.12 -4.77
C SER A 80 -10.69 -1.66 -3.86
N THR A 81 -11.80 -2.14 -4.47
CA THR A 81 -12.90 -2.76 -3.72
C THR A 81 -12.45 -4.04 -3.02
N LEU A 82 -11.68 -4.90 -3.69
CA LEU A 82 -11.14 -6.13 -3.08
C LEU A 82 -10.21 -5.80 -1.91
N GLY A 83 -9.32 -4.81 -2.07
CA GLY A 83 -8.44 -4.32 -0.99
C GLY A 83 -9.25 -3.80 0.20
N GLY A 84 -10.28 -3.00 -0.05
CA GLY A 84 -11.18 -2.48 0.98
C GLY A 84 -11.96 -3.58 1.73
N LEU A 85 -12.44 -4.59 1.03
CA LEU A 85 -13.11 -5.76 1.63
C LEU A 85 -12.13 -6.63 2.43
N ALA A 86 -10.86 -6.66 2.03
CA ALA A 86 -9.82 -7.42 2.71
C ALA A 86 -9.33 -6.77 4.00
N LEU A 87 -9.50 -5.45 4.17
CA LEU A 87 -8.96 -4.67 5.30
C LEU A 87 -9.32 -5.18 6.69
N GLY A 88 -10.43 -5.95 6.83
CA GLY A 88 -10.76 -6.61 8.08
C GLY A 88 -10.62 -5.71 9.32
N PRO A 89 -9.83 -6.14 10.33
CA PRO A 89 -9.78 -5.49 11.63
C PRO A 89 -8.87 -4.25 11.73
N GLY A 90 -8.12 -3.86 10.69
CA GLY A 90 -7.26 -2.67 10.84
C GLY A 90 -6.30 -2.38 9.70
N LEU A 91 -5.81 -1.14 9.73
CA LEU A 91 -4.77 -0.61 8.84
C LEU A 91 -3.38 -0.87 9.44
N GLY A 92 -2.35 -0.90 8.59
CA GLY A 92 -0.99 -1.12 9.02
C GLY A 92 -0.16 0.14 9.20
N MET A 93 1.15 -0.06 9.39
CA MET A 93 2.12 1.00 9.66
C MET A 93 2.21 2.03 8.54
N ALA A 94 2.06 1.62 7.27
CA ALA A 94 2.12 2.55 6.15
C ALA A 94 0.98 3.57 6.21
N HIS A 95 -0.22 3.15 6.57
CA HIS A 95 -1.36 4.05 6.78
C HIS A 95 -1.18 4.95 7.99
N CYS A 96 -0.66 4.45 9.12
CA CYS A 96 -0.39 5.26 10.30
C CYS A 96 0.59 6.40 9.99
N TYR A 97 1.64 6.09 9.24
CA TYR A 97 2.57 7.10 8.74
C TYR A 97 1.87 8.11 7.81
N ALA A 98 1.09 7.62 6.84
CA ALA A 98 0.38 8.48 5.89
C ALA A 98 -0.61 9.44 6.56
N HIS A 99 -1.34 8.98 7.59
CA HIS A 99 -2.21 9.84 8.39
C HIS A 99 -1.43 10.96 9.07
N THR A 100 -0.31 10.61 9.70
CA THR A 100 0.51 11.56 10.44
C THR A 100 1.12 12.62 9.52
N ILE A 101 1.75 12.22 8.41
CA ILE A 101 2.34 13.19 7.47
C ILE A 101 1.28 13.97 6.68
N GLY A 102 0.11 13.38 6.48
CA GLY A 102 -1.05 14.08 5.91
C GLY A 102 -1.48 15.25 6.78
N MET A 103 -1.61 15.04 8.10
CA MET A 103 -1.97 16.08 9.07
C MET A 103 -0.87 17.15 9.23
N LEU A 104 0.39 16.74 9.38
CA LEU A 104 1.48 17.65 9.72
C LEU A 104 2.04 18.39 8.50
N LEU A 105 2.11 17.72 7.37
CA LEU A 105 2.83 18.21 6.19
C LEU A 105 1.92 18.47 4.98
N GLY A 106 0.64 18.09 5.04
CA GLY A 106 -0.31 18.25 3.93
C GLY A 106 -0.06 17.28 2.77
N VAL A 107 0.61 16.16 3.03
CA VAL A 107 0.89 15.14 1.99
C VAL A 107 -0.39 14.41 1.62
N HIS A 108 -0.64 14.23 0.32
CA HIS A 108 -1.77 13.43 -0.16
C HIS A 108 -1.70 12.01 0.40
N HIS A 109 -2.82 11.52 0.95
CA HIS A 109 -2.90 10.26 1.70
C HIS A 109 -2.27 9.07 0.96
N GLY A 110 -2.74 8.76 -0.23
CA GLY A 110 -2.23 7.63 -1.00
C GLY A 110 -0.77 7.78 -1.45
N THR A 111 -0.28 9.02 -1.59
CA THR A 111 1.15 9.27 -1.81
C THR A 111 1.94 8.92 -0.56
N GLY A 112 1.46 9.30 0.62
CA GLY A 112 2.07 8.93 1.90
C GLY A 112 2.09 7.42 2.12
N CYS A 113 0.99 6.73 1.85
CA CYS A 113 0.89 5.27 1.92
C CYS A 113 1.94 4.60 1.02
N GLY A 114 2.04 5.02 -0.25
CA GLY A 114 3.01 4.44 -1.20
C GLY A 114 4.46 4.65 -0.76
N ILE A 115 4.83 5.84 -0.25
CA ILE A 115 6.18 6.12 0.25
C ILE A 115 6.54 5.20 1.44
N ALA A 116 5.60 4.97 2.35
CA ALA A 116 5.84 4.19 3.56
C ALA A 116 5.81 2.67 3.32
N LEU A 117 5.07 2.20 2.32
CA LEU A 117 4.78 0.79 2.13
C LEU A 117 6.02 -0.12 2.03
N PRO A 118 7.05 0.16 1.21
CA PRO A 118 8.24 -0.69 1.15
C PRO A 118 9.00 -0.77 2.48
N ALA A 119 9.07 0.34 3.21
CA ALA A 119 9.72 0.38 4.53
C ALA A 119 8.93 -0.44 5.56
N ALA A 120 7.60 -0.33 5.58
CA ALA A 120 6.72 -1.12 6.45
C ALA A 120 6.83 -2.64 6.14
N MET A 121 6.92 -3.02 4.86
CA MET A 121 7.14 -4.41 4.46
C MET A 121 8.49 -4.93 4.96
N ARG A 122 9.59 -4.18 4.79
CA ARG A 122 10.91 -4.57 5.30
C ARG A 122 10.96 -4.61 6.83
N PHE A 123 10.26 -3.70 7.51
CA PHE A 123 10.16 -3.71 8.96
C PHE A 123 9.52 -5.02 9.47
N ASN A 124 8.48 -5.50 8.80
CA ASN A 124 7.73 -6.69 9.18
C ASN A 124 8.27 -8.00 8.57
N ARG A 125 9.34 -7.96 7.76
CA ARG A 125 9.79 -9.11 6.95
C ARG A 125 10.06 -10.40 7.72
N GLU A 126 10.57 -10.30 8.94
CA GLU A 126 10.88 -11.48 9.76
C GLU A 126 9.61 -12.13 10.32
N HIS A 127 8.64 -11.30 10.74
CA HIS A 127 7.40 -11.77 11.37
C HIS A 127 6.33 -12.17 10.33
N ALA A 128 6.31 -11.50 9.18
CA ALA A 128 5.33 -11.73 8.11
C ALA A 128 5.95 -12.40 6.86
N SER A 129 7.12 -13.04 6.98
CA SER A 129 7.88 -13.56 5.84
C SER A 129 7.06 -14.45 4.90
N ALA A 130 6.26 -15.37 5.44
CA ALA A 130 5.42 -16.26 4.64
C ALA A 130 4.35 -15.48 3.83
N ARG A 131 3.71 -14.48 4.45
CA ARG A 131 2.70 -13.64 3.78
C ARG A 131 3.33 -12.70 2.76
N LEU A 132 4.47 -12.11 3.07
CA LEU A 132 5.22 -11.27 2.14
C LEU A 132 5.77 -12.07 0.96
N ALA A 133 6.13 -13.35 1.13
CA ALA A 133 6.48 -14.22 0.02
C ALA A 133 5.28 -14.48 -0.93
N GLU A 134 4.05 -14.55 -0.39
CA GLU A 134 2.84 -14.60 -1.23
C GLU A 134 2.62 -13.28 -1.99
N VAL A 135 2.89 -12.13 -1.33
CA VAL A 135 2.86 -10.82 -1.98
C VAL A 135 3.92 -10.74 -3.09
N ALA A 136 5.16 -11.23 -2.86
CA ALA A 136 6.20 -11.28 -3.88
C ALA A 136 5.71 -12.00 -5.15
N ARG A 137 5.13 -13.19 -4.99
CA ARG A 137 4.55 -13.95 -6.11
C ARG A 137 3.40 -13.20 -6.78
N ALA A 138 2.54 -12.55 -6.01
CA ALA A 138 1.46 -11.72 -6.56
C ALA A 138 2.00 -10.53 -7.36
N MET A 139 3.14 -9.95 -6.93
CA MET A 139 3.88 -8.93 -7.66
C MET A 139 4.66 -9.46 -8.86
N GLY A 140 4.63 -10.77 -9.13
CA GLY A 140 5.30 -11.39 -10.27
C GLY A 140 6.75 -11.77 -10.03
N VAL A 141 7.20 -11.80 -8.78
CA VAL A 141 8.55 -12.22 -8.42
C VAL A 141 8.63 -13.75 -8.39
N GLU A 142 9.65 -14.32 -9.04
CA GLU A 142 9.98 -15.74 -8.89
C GLU A 142 10.68 -15.93 -7.54
N THR A 143 10.07 -16.75 -6.68
CA THR A 143 10.56 -16.96 -5.29
C THR A 143 11.16 -18.33 -5.06
N ALA A 144 11.32 -19.16 -6.10
CA ALA A 144 11.93 -20.48 -5.98
C ALA A 144 13.38 -20.36 -5.48
N GLY A 145 13.70 -21.10 -4.43
CA GLY A 145 15.04 -21.09 -3.82
C GLY A 145 15.32 -19.93 -2.85
N MET A 146 14.40 -18.98 -2.70
CA MET A 146 14.52 -17.90 -1.70
C MET A 146 14.05 -18.37 -0.33
N SER A 147 14.71 -17.89 0.72
CA SER A 147 14.16 -17.93 2.07
C SER A 147 12.94 -17.01 2.16
N GLY A 148 12.14 -17.17 3.22
CA GLY A 148 10.97 -16.30 3.43
C GLY A 148 11.35 -14.82 3.57
N VAL A 149 12.48 -14.51 4.21
CA VAL A 149 12.98 -13.13 4.38
C VAL A 149 13.45 -12.55 3.05
N GLU A 150 14.21 -13.33 2.25
CA GLU A 150 14.62 -12.88 0.92
C GLU A 150 13.44 -12.63 0.00
N ALA A 151 12.41 -13.48 0.03
CA ALA A 151 11.19 -13.27 -0.72
C ALA A 151 10.41 -12.03 -0.23
N ALA A 152 10.43 -11.75 1.08
CA ALA A 152 9.81 -10.55 1.64
C ALA A 152 10.54 -9.26 1.20
N ASP A 153 11.86 -9.25 1.20
CA ASP A 153 12.65 -8.12 0.66
C ASP A 153 12.39 -7.95 -0.84
N ALA A 154 12.35 -9.04 -1.60
CA ALA A 154 12.02 -9.00 -3.04
C ALA A 154 10.60 -8.47 -3.31
N ALA A 155 9.63 -8.71 -2.42
CA ALA A 155 8.31 -8.11 -2.52
C ALA A 155 8.36 -6.58 -2.37
N ALA A 156 9.14 -6.07 -1.39
CA ALA A 156 9.33 -4.64 -1.20
C ALA A 156 10.04 -3.99 -2.38
N ASP A 157 11.05 -4.67 -2.93
CA ASP A 157 11.77 -4.22 -4.13
C ASP A 157 10.85 -4.14 -5.36
N ALA A 158 9.94 -5.10 -5.52
CA ALA A 158 8.94 -5.10 -6.59
C ALA A 158 7.95 -3.93 -6.46
N VAL A 159 7.53 -3.58 -5.24
CA VAL A 159 6.70 -2.39 -4.99
C VAL A 159 7.48 -1.11 -5.35
N GLU A 160 8.76 -0.99 -4.95
CA GLU A 160 9.58 0.17 -5.34
C GLU A 160 9.80 0.26 -6.86
N ALA A 161 9.96 -0.88 -7.53
CA ALA A 161 10.05 -0.91 -8.99
C ALA A 161 8.78 -0.39 -9.65
N LEU A 162 7.60 -0.81 -9.15
CA LEU A 162 6.32 -0.31 -9.62
C LEU A 162 6.21 1.21 -9.38
N MET A 163 6.55 1.71 -8.18
CA MET A 163 6.54 3.14 -7.86
C MET A 163 7.38 3.94 -8.87
N LYS A 164 8.60 3.50 -9.14
CA LYS A 164 9.48 4.14 -10.13
C LYS A 164 8.87 4.11 -11.54
N ALA A 165 8.32 2.98 -11.95
CA ALA A 165 7.73 2.82 -13.29
C ALA A 165 6.53 3.75 -13.53
N ILE A 166 5.70 4.01 -12.50
CA ILE A 166 4.54 4.89 -12.61
C ILE A 166 4.85 6.36 -12.29
N GLY A 167 6.08 6.67 -11.83
CA GLY A 167 6.50 8.03 -11.42
C GLY A 167 5.93 8.47 -10.08
N HIS A 168 5.72 7.52 -9.17
CA HIS A 168 5.39 7.82 -7.77
C HIS A 168 6.66 8.19 -7.00
N PRO A 169 6.65 9.21 -6.11
CA PRO A 169 7.81 9.53 -5.28
C PRO A 169 8.17 8.36 -4.36
N THR A 170 9.46 8.08 -4.25
CA THR A 170 9.97 6.98 -3.40
C THR A 170 10.38 7.46 -2.01
N ARG A 171 10.51 8.76 -1.82
CA ARG A 171 10.94 9.40 -0.58
C ARG A 171 10.13 10.66 -0.30
N ILE A 172 9.86 10.93 0.96
CA ILE A 172 9.16 12.14 1.38
C ILE A 172 9.93 13.42 1.00
N SER A 173 11.26 13.37 0.95
CA SER A 173 12.12 14.49 0.56
C SER A 173 11.98 14.92 -0.91
N GLU A 174 11.31 14.13 -1.74
CA GLU A 174 10.99 14.50 -3.12
C GLU A 174 9.78 15.44 -3.22
N ILE A 175 8.96 15.54 -2.16
CA ILE A 175 7.70 16.29 -2.14
C ILE A 175 7.59 17.28 -0.96
N VAL A 176 8.42 17.14 0.06
CA VAL A 176 8.48 18.02 1.23
C VAL A 176 9.93 18.44 1.46
N THR A 177 10.16 19.70 1.80
CA THR A 177 11.51 20.18 2.09
C THR A 177 12.10 19.52 3.33
N GLN A 178 13.41 19.29 3.32
CA GLN A 178 14.12 18.67 4.45
C GLN A 178 13.91 19.43 5.76
N GLU A 179 13.88 20.77 5.71
CA GLU A 179 13.62 21.63 6.85
C GLU A 179 12.27 21.27 7.52
N ARG A 180 11.17 21.23 6.76
CA ARG A 180 9.86 20.87 7.28
C ARG A 180 9.78 19.45 7.83
N ILE A 181 10.53 18.51 7.22
CA ILE A 181 10.60 17.12 7.72
C ILE A 181 11.29 17.11 9.08
N LEU A 182 12.43 17.81 9.23
CA LEU A 182 13.18 17.85 10.47
C LEU A 182 12.43 18.59 11.59
N GLU A 183 11.77 19.70 11.28
CA GLU A 183 10.94 20.44 12.26
C GLU A 183 9.80 19.57 12.83
N ASN A 184 9.29 18.62 12.07
CA ASN A 184 8.17 17.77 12.47
C ASN A 184 8.58 16.33 12.82
N PHE A 185 9.90 16.02 12.83
CA PHE A 185 10.39 14.65 12.90
C PHE A 185 9.87 13.88 14.13
N GLU A 186 10.00 14.46 15.31
CA GLU A 186 9.53 13.82 16.55
C GLU A 186 8.01 13.60 16.55
N GLN A 187 7.24 14.55 16.00
CA GLN A 187 5.80 14.45 15.91
C GLN A 187 5.39 13.37 14.87
N ILE A 188 6.16 13.25 13.77
CA ILE A 188 5.94 12.20 12.77
C ILE A 188 6.15 10.82 13.41
N VAL A 189 7.26 10.64 14.14
CA VAL A 189 7.54 9.37 14.83
C VAL A 189 6.46 9.09 15.88
N ALA A 190 6.18 10.02 16.76
CA ALA A 190 5.20 9.86 17.83
C ALA A 190 3.80 9.59 17.27
N GLY A 191 3.35 10.33 16.26
CA GLY A 191 2.04 10.15 15.63
C GLY A 191 1.90 8.81 14.92
N THR A 192 2.95 8.36 14.22
CA THR A 192 2.97 7.05 13.58
C THR A 192 2.88 5.92 14.60
N MET A 193 3.58 6.05 15.72
CA MET A 193 3.63 5.00 16.76
C MET A 193 2.44 5.02 17.72
N SER A 194 1.75 6.15 17.87
CA SER A 194 0.60 6.32 18.77
C SER A 194 -0.75 6.03 18.12
N ASP A 195 -0.81 5.82 16.83
CA ASP A 195 -2.05 5.41 16.17
C ASP A 195 -2.45 4.03 16.73
N GLU A 196 -3.65 3.93 17.35
CA GLU A 196 -4.15 2.70 17.97
C GLU A 196 -4.11 1.49 17.03
N ARG A 197 -4.12 1.75 15.72
CA ARG A 197 -4.03 0.75 14.65
C ARG A 197 -2.62 0.18 14.47
N THR A 198 -1.59 0.88 14.97
CA THR A 198 -0.20 0.41 14.93
C THR A 198 0.01 -0.77 15.90
N GLY A 199 -0.78 -0.85 16.97
CA GLY A 199 -0.76 -1.97 17.92
C GLY A 199 -1.12 -3.33 17.31
N ASP A 200 -1.84 -3.32 16.19
CA ASP A 200 -2.18 -4.54 15.42
C ASP A 200 -1.02 -5.03 14.54
N GLN A 201 0.11 -4.31 14.50
CA GLN A 201 1.31 -4.73 13.77
C GLN A 201 2.15 -5.70 14.59
N LEU A 202 2.55 -6.78 13.95
CA LEU A 202 3.24 -7.95 14.51
C LEU A 202 4.48 -7.68 15.40
N ARG A 203 5.01 -6.46 15.38
CA ARG A 203 6.31 -6.19 15.97
C ARG A 203 6.33 -5.28 17.20
N LEU A 204 5.26 -4.54 17.48
CA LEU A 204 5.28 -3.59 18.60
C LEU A 204 5.26 -4.26 19.98
N GLU A 205 4.79 -5.50 20.07
CA GLU A 205 4.81 -6.29 21.32
C GLU A 205 6.22 -6.71 21.76
N HIS A 206 7.23 -6.53 20.90
CA HIS A 206 8.60 -7.00 21.11
C HIS A 206 9.67 -5.90 21.10
N LEU A 207 9.26 -4.62 21.09
CA LEU A 207 10.21 -3.53 21.29
C LEU A 207 10.52 -3.40 22.79
N PRO A 208 11.83 -3.37 23.17
CA PRO A 208 12.25 -3.24 24.57
C PRO A 208 11.86 -1.90 25.17
#